data_fc707f0a49b250b8c9164622870ecc7a
#
_entry.id   fc707f0a49b250b8c9164622870ecc7a
#
_cell.length_a   1.000
_cell.length_b   1.000
_cell.length_c   1.000
_cell.angle_alpha   90.00
_cell.angle_beta   90.00
_cell.angle_gamma   90.00
#
_symmetry.space_group_name_H-M   'P 1'
#
loop_
_entity.id
_entity.type
_entity.pdbx_description
1 polymer ?
#
loop_
_entity_poly.entity_id
_entity_poly.type
_entity_poly.pdbx_seq_one_letter_code
_entity_poly.pdbx_strand_id
1 'polypeptide(L)'
;VAPVVISSPQTPAAETRTCKRCQGTSDKNAQFCRFCGASLNESTAPPQAGVRVEPSMLPIPLSVPRPAEPRLDATLITPGPSEKPAANVTRGRLVIVHKDGGEGESFPLRDQTDIGREAGECVFADDRYMAPRHARLTQKDGKLFIRDLGSPNGVFVRLRKDDSPNSGVLLEDQDLILLGQQVLRFEIVKDAEAGFGAASEQGTLVFGTPVTPRYARLSQRTTEGVSCDVFHVRKPETVLGRESGDVVFPDDPFMSRRHAAVRVAEGPGAPRTFRLTDLGSSNGTFVRIRGEVPLAHGDEFRVGQQLLRVDLSTNSGASV
;
A
#
# COMPACT_ATOMS: atom_id res chain seq x y z
N VAL A 1 -7.57 7.90 -70.07
CA VAL A 1 -8.36 8.25 -68.87
C VAL A 1 -7.33 8.56 -67.79
N ALA A 2 -7.18 9.86 -67.46
CA ALA A 2 -6.26 10.34 -66.47
C ALA A 2 -6.85 10.10 -65.04
N PRO A 3 -6.03 9.77 -64.02
CA PRO A 3 -6.53 9.58 -62.65
C PRO A 3 -6.90 10.92 -61.99
N VAL A 4 -8.09 10.97 -61.44
CA VAL A 4 -8.56 12.09 -60.63
C VAL A 4 -7.87 12.05 -59.27
N VAL A 5 -6.99 13.00 -59.01
CA VAL A 5 -6.36 13.20 -57.66
C VAL A 5 -7.41 13.90 -56.79
N ILE A 6 -7.95 13.15 -55.82
CA ILE A 6 -8.83 13.71 -54.78
C ILE A 6 -7.89 14.30 -53.70
N SER A 7 -7.80 15.62 -53.63
CA SER A 7 -7.15 16.36 -52.56
C SER A 7 -7.92 16.17 -51.26
N SER A 8 -7.31 15.53 -50.26
CA SER A 8 -7.86 15.44 -48.91
C SER A 8 -7.97 16.85 -48.28
N PRO A 9 -9.10 17.17 -47.61
CA PRO A 9 -9.23 18.45 -46.92
C PRO A 9 -8.19 18.54 -45.78
N GLN A 10 -7.36 19.58 -45.82
CA GLN A 10 -6.44 19.92 -44.74
C GLN A 10 -7.31 20.41 -43.56
N THR A 11 -7.34 19.61 -42.48
CA THR A 11 -7.91 20.01 -41.21
C THR A 11 -7.05 21.14 -40.63
N PRO A 12 -7.65 22.30 -40.24
CA PRO A 12 -6.88 23.39 -39.65
C PRO A 12 -6.18 22.88 -38.36
N ALA A 13 -4.91 23.20 -38.20
CA ALA A 13 -4.15 22.86 -37.01
C ALA A 13 -4.85 23.39 -35.76
N ALA A 14 -5.32 22.48 -34.91
CA ALA A 14 -5.98 22.84 -33.66
C ALA A 14 -4.97 23.63 -32.80
N GLU A 15 -5.33 24.86 -32.47
CA GLU A 15 -4.49 25.68 -31.57
C GLU A 15 -4.45 25.04 -30.17
N THR A 16 -3.26 24.75 -29.71
CA THR A 16 -3.04 24.12 -28.40
C THR A 16 -2.35 25.06 -27.43
N ARG A 17 -2.54 24.84 -26.14
CA ARG A 17 -1.80 25.51 -25.07
C ARG A 17 -1.11 24.51 -24.14
N THR A 18 0.04 24.93 -23.60
CA THR A 18 0.85 24.09 -22.71
C THR A 18 0.48 24.35 -21.25
N CYS A 19 0.27 23.29 -20.49
CA CYS A 19 -0.02 23.36 -19.07
C CYS A 19 1.24 23.76 -18.27
N LYS A 20 1.16 24.78 -17.44
CA LYS A 20 2.29 25.24 -16.60
C LYS A 20 2.68 24.21 -15.52
N ARG A 21 1.78 23.31 -15.13
CA ARG A 21 2.02 22.33 -14.06
C ARG A 21 2.72 21.06 -14.57
N CYS A 22 2.31 20.51 -15.71
CA CYS A 22 2.83 19.23 -16.21
C CYS A 22 3.42 19.32 -17.62
N GLN A 23 3.46 20.52 -18.23
CA GLN A 23 3.94 20.78 -19.59
C GLN A 23 3.21 20.02 -20.72
N GLY A 24 2.14 19.29 -20.39
CA GLY A 24 1.30 18.61 -21.37
C GLY A 24 0.47 19.60 -22.20
N THR A 25 0.26 19.31 -23.49
CA THR A 25 -0.53 20.15 -24.40
C THR A 25 -2.02 19.80 -24.33
N SER A 26 -2.86 20.80 -24.22
CA SER A 26 -4.33 20.71 -24.23
C SER A 26 -4.91 21.67 -25.25
N ASP A 27 -6.16 21.46 -25.65
CA ASP A 27 -6.84 22.37 -26.56
C ASP A 27 -6.90 23.80 -25.97
N LYS A 28 -6.78 24.81 -26.82
CA LYS A 28 -6.74 26.20 -26.40
C LYS A 28 -7.94 26.62 -25.52
N ASN A 29 -9.11 26.03 -25.78
CA ASN A 29 -10.35 26.32 -25.08
C ASN A 29 -10.61 25.39 -23.86
N ALA A 30 -9.72 24.43 -23.57
CA ALA A 30 -9.91 23.54 -22.44
C ALA A 30 -9.76 24.30 -21.11
N GLN A 31 -10.71 24.16 -20.20
CA GLN A 31 -10.67 24.80 -18.88
C GLN A 31 -9.67 24.10 -17.94
N PHE A 32 -9.45 22.82 -18.17
CA PHE A 32 -8.56 21.99 -17.37
C PHE A 32 -7.58 21.23 -18.26
N CYS A 33 -6.38 20.98 -17.74
CA CYS A 33 -5.38 20.16 -18.41
C CYS A 33 -5.84 18.69 -18.46
N ARG A 34 -5.90 18.11 -19.65
CA ARG A 34 -6.31 16.70 -19.85
C ARG A 34 -5.35 15.67 -19.23
N PHE A 35 -4.13 16.07 -18.88
CA PHE A 35 -3.11 15.19 -18.32
C PHE A 35 -3.06 15.22 -16.79
N CYS A 36 -3.22 16.40 -16.17
CA CYS A 36 -3.02 16.54 -14.72
C CYS A 36 -4.20 17.21 -13.99
N GLY A 37 -5.28 17.56 -14.71
CA GLY A 37 -6.48 18.19 -14.14
C GLY A 37 -6.28 19.63 -13.65
N ALA A 38 -5.10 20.23 -13.81
CA ALA A 38 -4.88 21.62 -13.38
C ALA A 38 -5.73 22.59 -14.21
N SER A 39 -6.31 23.62 -13.56
CA SER A 39 -7.01 24.69 -14.27
C SER A 39 -6.05 25.42 -15.21
N LEU A 40 -6.47 25.60 -16.44
CA LEU A 40 -5.74 26.29 -17.48
C LEU A 40 -6.21 27.76 -17.62
N ASN A 41 -7.27 28.15 -16.94
CA ASN A 41 -7.73 29.53 -16.90
C ASN A 41 -6.97 30.27 -15.79
N GLU A 42 -6.15 31.23 -16.16
CA GLU A 42 -5.54 32.17 -15.21
C GLU A 42 -6.63 33.12 -14.69
N SER A 43 -7.20 32.78 -13.53
CA SER A 43 -7.79 33.78 -12.68
C SER A 43 -6.64 34.30 -11.80
N THR A 44 -6.10 35.43 -12.15
CA THR A 44 -5.20 36.23 -11.32
C THR A 44 -6.02 36.87 -10.19
N ALA A 45 -6.44 36.04 -9.22
CA ALA A 45 -6.83 36.52 -7.91
C ALA A 45 -5.80 35.95 -6.90
N PRO A 46 -5.12 36.82 -6.14
CA PRO A 46 -4.29 36.34 -5.04
C PRO A 46 -5.16 35.56 -4.07
N PRO A 47 -4.65 34.54 -3.40
CA PRO A 47 -5.40 33.86 -2.36
C PRO A 47 -5.76 34.88 -1.30
N GLN A 48 -7.05 35.16 -1.15
CA GLN A 48 -7.54 35.92 -0.01
C GLN A 48 -7.17 35.10 1.23
N ALA A 49 -6.36 35.75 2.07
CA ALA A 49 -6.01 35.24 3.37
C ALA A 49 -7.30 34.83 4.10
N GLY A 50 -7.31 33.56 4.55
CA GLY A 50 -8.44 33.01 5.26
C GLY A 50 -8.84 33.92 6.40
N VAL A 51 -10.12 34.21 6.47
CA VAL A 51 -10.78 34.86 7.60
C VAL A 51 -10.47 33.99 8.83
N ARG A 52 -9.64 34.55 9.70
CA ARG A 52 -9.37 34.01 11.03
C ARG A 52 -10.65 34.15 11.81
N VAL A 53 -11.40 33.04 11.92
CA VAL A 53 -12.53 32.97 12.86
C VAL A 53 -11.90 32.84 14.24
N GLU A 54 -11.93 33.95 14.99
CA GLU A 54 -11.60 33.92 16.41
C GLU A 54 -12.65 33.05 17.13
N PRO A 55 -12.22 32.12 18.02
CA PRO A 55 -13.18 31.39 18.83
C PRO A 55 -13.80 32.35 19.83
N SER A 56 -15.09 32.59 19.66
CA SER A 56 -15.92 33.32 20.62
C SER A 56 -15.84 32.65 21.99
N MET A 57 -15.22 33.32 22.95
CA MET A 57 -15.16 32.88 24.34
C MET A 57 -16.57 32.96 24.95
N LEU A 58 -17.19 31.81 25.15
CA LEU A 58 -18.31 31.67 26.04
C LEU A 58 -17.78 31.69 27.48
N PRO A 59 -18.46 32.38 28.40
CA PRO A 59 -18.02 32.51 29.80
C PRO A 59 -18.10 31.19 30.55
N ILE A 60 -17.00 30.82 31.18
CA ILE A 60 -16.88 29.67 32.08
C ILE A 60 -17.76 29.92 33.33
N PRO A 61 -18.67 29.04 33.71
CA PRO A 61 -19.37 29.19 35.00
C PRO A 61 -18.44 28.83 36.16
N LEU A 62 -18.56 29.63 37.18
CA LEU A 62 -17.86 29.63 38.46
C LEU A 62 -17.84 28.26 39.14
N SER A 63 -16.71 27.97 39.72
CA SER A 63 -16.29 26.98 40.68
C SER A 63 -17.40 26.33 41.53
N VAL A 64 -17.48 25.00 41.43
CA VAL A 64 -18.11 24.17 42.45
C VAL A 64 -17.04 23.82 43.50
N PRO A 65 -17.28 23.99 44.81
CA PRO A 65 -16.31 23.65 45.85
C PRO A 65 -16.11 22.13 45.94
N ARG A 66 -14.85 21.75 45.93
CA ARG A 66 -14.38 20.37 46.07
C ARG A 66 -14.68 19.89 47.48
N PRO A 67 -15.28 18.71 47.71
CA PRO A 67 -15.40 18.12 49.03
C PRO A 67 -14.02 17.76 49.57
N ALA A 68 -13.79 18.01 50.86
CA ALA A 68 -12.58 17.70 51.58
C ALA A 68 -12.33 16.19 51.63
N GLU A 69 -11.12 15.78 51.24
CA GLU A 69 -10.66 14.39 51.38
C GLU A 69 -10.42 14.06 52.85
N PRO A 70 -10.85 12.89 53.37
CA PRO A 70 -10.47 12.43 54.70
C PRO A 70 -9.01 12.03 54.67
N ARG A 71 -8.21 12.60 55.58
CA ARG A 71 -6.84 12.16 55.86
C ARG A 71 -6.91 10.76 56.47
N LEU A 72 -6.44 9.77 55.77
CA LEU A 72 -6.12 8.46 56.32
C LEU A 72 -4.65 8.42 56.73
N ASP A 73 -4.39 8.00 57.96
CA ASP A 73 -3.12 7.85 58.59
C ASP A 73 -2.19 6.93 57.72
N ALA A 74 -0.97 7.40 57.56
CA ALA A 74 0.08 6.66 56.89
C ALA A 74 0.58 5.51 57.78
N THR A 75 0.00 4.33 57.61
CA THR A 75 0.64 3.12 58.09
C THR A 75 1.67 2.69 57.04
N LEU A 76 2.94 2.72 57.39
CA LEU A 76 4.09 2.25 56.62
C LEU A 76 3.92 0.76 56.30
N ILE A 77 3.37 0.46 55.12
CA ILE A 77 3.46 -0.87 54.53
C ILE A 77 4.69 -0.83 53.60
N THR A 78 5.74 -1.49 54.01
CA THR A 78 6.90 -1.78 53.18
C THR A 78 6.43 -2.58 51.95
N PRO A 79 6.61 -2.10 50.71
CA PRO A 79 6.32 -2.94 49.60
C PRO A 79 7.38 -4.03 49.50
N GLY A 80 6.96 -5.28 49.69
CA GLY A 80 7.73 -6.43 49.32
C GLY A 80 8.11 -6.36 47.82
N PRO A 81 9.18 -7.02 47.39
CA PRO A 81 9.57 -7.02 45.99
C PRO A 81 8.39 -7.58 45.15
N SER A 82 7.74 -6.71 44.42
CA SER A 82 6.77 -7.10 43.39
C SER A 82 7.57 -7.85 42.35
N GLU A 83 7.55 -9.16 42.40
CA GLU A 83 7.93 -10.01 41.27
C GLU A 83 6.93 -9.68 40.15
N LYS A 84 7.39 -8.84 39.21
CA LYS A 84 6.75 -8.75 37.91
C LYS A 84 6.76 -10.15 37.32
N PRO A 85 5.61 -10.68 36.85
CA PRO A 85 5.66 -11.96 36.14
C PRO A 85 6.68 -11.80 35.03
N ALA A 86 7.62 -12.74 34.95
CA ALA A 86 8.62 -12.78 33.89
C ALA A 86 7.89 -12.83 32.57
N ALA A 87 7.82 -11.68 31.90
CA ALA A 87 7.29 -11.62 30.56
C ALA A 87 8.12 -12.59 29.71
N ASN A 88 7.47 -13.49 28.99
CA ASN A 88 8.11 -14.35 28.00
C ASN A 88 8.72 -13.45 26.93
N VAL A 89 9.93 -12.97 27.19
CA VAL A 89 10.66 -12.10 26.28
C VAL A 89 11.13 -12.96 25.12
N THR A 90 10.56 -12.77 23.96
CA THR A 90 11.03 -13.39 22.72
C THR A 90 12.40 -12.77 22.41
N ARG A 91 13.47 -13.51 22.66
CA ARG A 91 14.82 -13.07 22.30
C ARG A 91 14.97 -13.20 20.79
N GLY A 92 15.45 -12.15 20.14
CA GLY A 92 15.65 -12.16 18.70
C GLY A 92 16.30 -10.88 18.20
N ARG A 93 16.51 -10.81 16.91
CA ARG A 93 17.09 -9.65 16.22
C ARG A 93 16.40 -9.42 14.87
N LEU A 94 16.48 -8.21 14.38
CA LEU A 94 16.21 -7.88 12.99
C LEU A 94 17.53 -7.90 12.22
N VAL A 95 17.55 -8.50 11.07
CA VAL A 95 18.72 -8.57 10.19
C VAL A 95 18.42 -7.86 8.90
N ILE A 96 19.26 -6.91 8.48
CA ILE A 96 19.17 -6.31 7.17
C ILE A 96 19.52 -7.37 6.12
N VAL A 97 18.69 -7.50 5.08
CA VAL A 97 18.96 -8.36 3.93
C VAL A 97 19.34 -7.47 2.75
N HIS A 98 20.56 -7.65 2.25
CA HIS A 98 21.05 -6.93 1.08
C HIS A 98 20.44 -7.46 -0.22
N LYS A 99 20.58 -6.69 -1.33
CA LYS A 99 20.03 -7.05 -2.65
C LYS A 99 20.65 -8.33 -3.24
N ASP A 100 21.83 -8.68 -2.82
CA ASP A 100 22.54 -9.92 -3.19
C ASP A 100 22.15 -11.12 -2.30
N GLY A 101 21.26 -10.92 -1.33
CA GLY A 101 20.84 -11.92 -0.35
C GLY A 101 21.78 -12.03 0.85
N GLY A 102 22.86 -11.26 0.91
CA GLY A 102 23.77 -11.20 2.04
C GLY A 102 23.11 -10.58 3.29
N GLU A 103 23.58 -10.99 4.47
CA GLU A 103 23.17 -10.40 5.74
C GLU A 103 24.00 -9.16 6.04
N GLY A 104 23.31 -8.08 6.41
CA GLY A 104 23.90 -6.82 6.84
C GLY A 104 23.89 -6.66 8.35
N GLU A 105 23.77 -5.42 8.80
CA GLU A 105 23.66 -5.07 10.21
C GLU A 105 22.45 -5.72 10.87
N SER A 106 22.58 -6.04 12.17
CA SER A 106 21.49 -6.62 12.95
C SER A 106 21.18 -5.77 14.17
N PHE A 107 19.89 -5.66 14.50
CA PHE A 107 19.36 -4.89 15.63
C PHE A 107 18.68 -5.83 16.60
N PRO A 108 19.01 -5.78 17.90
CA PRO A 108 18.35 -6.62 18.91
C PRO A 108 16.88 -6.19 19.07
N LEU A 109 15.99 -7.17 19.12
CA LEU A 109 14.60 -6.95 19.43
C LEU A 109 14.41 -6.71 20.92
N ARG A 110 13.61 -5.68 21.25
CA ARG A 110 13.16 -5.34 22.59
C ARG A 110 11.65 -5.56 22.71
N ASP A 111 11.08 -5.35 23.89
CA ASP A 111 9.63 -5.40 24.09
C ASP A 111 8.91 -4.50 23.10
N GLN A 112 9.51 -3.36 22.79
CA GLN A 112 9.11 -2.46 21.71
C GLN A 112 10.37 -2.02 20.97
N THR A 113 10.34 -2.09 19.63
CA THR A 113 11.42 -1.68 18.74
C THR A 113 10.84 -0.81 17.64
N ASP A 114 11.23 0.45 17.59
CA ASP A 114 10.80 1.41 16.58
C ASP A 114 11.81 1.47 15.43
N ILE A 115 11.27 1.58 14.21
CA ILE A 115 12.08 1.74 12.99
C ILE A 115 11.72 3.08 12.37
N GLY A 116 12.73 3.86 12.00
CA GLY A 116 12.51 5.15 11.36
C GLY A 116 13.76 5.75 10.74
N ARG A 117 13.58 6.88 10.06
CA ARG A 117 14.69 7.64 9.50
C ARG A 117 15.39 8.52 10.54
N GLU A 118 14.65 9.01 11.53
CA GLU A 118 15.16 9.99 12.50
C GLU A 118 15.08 9.50 13.94
N ALA A 119 14.16 8.58 14.24
CA ALA A 119 13.91 8.11 15.59
C ALA A 119 13.56 6.63 15.65
N GLY A 120 14.03 5.97 16.71
CA GLY A 120 13.80 4.55 17.00
C GLY A 120 15.08 3.82 17.39
N GLU A 121 14.97 2.54 17.66
CA GLU A 121 16.11 1.65 17.90
C GLU A 121 16.84 1.28 16.61
N CYS A 122 16.10 1.29 15.47
CA CYS A 122 16.63 1.02 14.13
C CYS A 122 16.50 2.31 13.31
N VAL A 123 17.59 3.05 13.15
CA VAL A 123 17.60 4.34 12.44
C VAL A 123 18.31 4.21 11.09
N PHE A 124 17.64 4.62 10.01
CA PHE A 124 18.14 4.60 8.64
C PHE A 124 18.12 6.03 8.07
N ALA A 125 19.06 6.86 8.49
CA ALA A 125 19.08 8.30 8.22
C ALA A 125 19.12 8.65 6.72
N ASP A 126 19.75 7.81 5.90
CA ASP A 126 19.93 8.03 4.45
C ASP A 126 18.75 7.52 3.61
N ASP A 127 17.78 6.83 4.22
CA ASP A 127 16.64 6.27 3.48
C ASP A 127 15.53 7.32 3.30
N ARG A 128 15.48 7.95 2.15
CA ARG A 128 14.47 8.97 1.80
C ARG A 128 13.04 8.43 1.71
N TYR A 129 12.85 7.13 1.58
CA TYR A 129 11.55 6.48 1.53
C TYR A 129 11.04 6.06 2.91
N MET A 130 11.90 6.19 3.93
CA MET A 130 11.52 5.92 5.31
C MET A 130 10.99 7.19 5.99
N ALA A 131 9.86 7.08 6.68
CA ALA A 131 9.33 8.18 7.48
C ALA A 131 10.20 8.41 8.73
N PRO A 132 10.19 9.61 9.36
CA PRO A 132 10.94 9.88 10.59
C PRO A 132 10.70 8.83 11.69
N ARG A 133 9.44 8.42 11.87
CA ARG A 133 9.01 7.22 12.60
C ARG A 133 8.13 6.42 11.68
N HIS A 134 8.53 5.21 11.31
CA HIS A 134 7.87 4.47 10.22
C HIS A 134 7.07 3.28 10.72
N ALA A 135 7.70 2.41 11.47
CA ALA A 135 7.11 1.16 11.93
C ALA A 135 7.46 0.88 13.39
N ARG A 136 6.64 0.04 14.03
CA ARG A 136 6.86 -0.43 15.39
C ARG A 136 6.68 -1.93 15.44
N LEU A 137 7.67 -2.61 16.01
CA LEU A 137 7.55 -3.98 16.45
C LEU A 137 7.22 -3.99 17.94
N THR A 138 6.33 -4.90 18.33
CA THR A 138 5.92 -5.08 19.73
C THR A 138 5.88 -6.57 20.05
N GLN A 139 6.46 -6.95 21.17
CA GLN A 139 6.34 -8.30 21.70
C GLN A 139 5.13 -8.38 22.63
N LYS A 140 4.22 -9.31 22.36
CA LYS A 140 3.02 -9.58 23.18
C LYS A 140 2.82 -11.08 23.27
N ASP A 141 2.68 -11.61 24.48
CA ASP A 141 2.42 -13.03 24.74
C ASP A 141 3.36 -13.99 24.00
N GLY A 142 4.64 -13.66 23.97
CA GLY A 142 5.67 -14.46 23.28
C GLY A 142 5.62 -14.41 21.75
N LYS A 143 4.81 -13.52 21.16
CA LYS A 143 4.71 -13.30 19.72
C LYS A 143 5.20 -11.91 19.36
N LEU A 144 5.81 -11.79 18.19
CA LEU A 144 6.22 -10.52 17.62
C LEU A 144 5.17 -9.99 16.66
N PHE A 145 4.84 -8.73 16.79
CA PHE A 145 3.90 -8.04 15.89
C PHE A 145 4.57 -6.82 15.28
N ILE A 146 4.17 -6.48 14.06
CA ILE A 146 4.57 -5.23 13.39
C ILE A 146 3.34 -4.40 13.03
N ARG A 147 3.46 -3.09 13.18
CA ARG A 147 2.47 -2.13 12.68
C ARG A 147 3.13 -0.92 12.03
N ASP A 148 2.45 -0.33 11.06
CA ASP A 148 2.80 0.96 10.47
C ASP A 148 2.40 2.10 11.42
N LEU A 149 3.24 3.10 11.58
CA LEU A 149 2.99 4.30 12.40
C LEU A 149 2.38 5.46 11.58
N GLY A 150 1.71 5.17 10.48
CA GLY A 150 1.11 6.15 9.58
C GLY A 150 2.10 6.68 8.55
N SER A 151 3.02 5.85 8.10
CA SER A 151 4.02 6.23 7.10
C SER A 151 3.39 6.39 5.71
N PRO A 152 3.91 7.31 4.85
CA PRO A 152 3.41 7.49 3.50
C PRO A 152 3.56 6.24 2.62
N ASN A 153 4.67 5.52 2.76
CA ASN A 153 4.97 4.34 1.95
C ASN A 153 4.40 3.04 2.53
N GLY A 154 4.17 2.97 3.84
CA GLY A 154 3.66 1.78 4.51
C GLY A 154 4.72 0.72 4.77
N VAL A 155 4.29 -0.30 5.48
CA VAL A 155 5.07 -1.51 5.76
C VAL A 155 4.56 -2.63 4.87
N PHE A 156 5.46 -3.34 4.19
CA PHE A 156 5.14 -4.45 3.31
C PHE A 156 5.71 -5.75 3.86
N VAL A 157 4.87 -6.75 4.06
CA VAL A 157 5.29 -8.08 4.51
C VAL A 157 5.36 -9.03 3.33
N ARG A 158 6.44 -9.82 3.25
CA ARG A 158 6.65 -10.84 2.22
C ARG A 158 5.65 -11.97 2.39
N LEU A 159 5.07 -12.42 1.29
CA LEU A 159 4.27 -13.63 1.28
C LEU A 159 5.16 -14.83 1.64
N ARG A 160 4.70 -15.65 2.57
CA ARG A 160 5.37 -16.90 2.89
C ARG A 160 5.25 -17.87 1.71
N LYS A 161 6.32 -18.58 1.45
CA LYS A 161 6.28 -19.69 0.48
C LYS A 161 5.49 -20.82 1.12
N ASP A 162 4.40 -21.17 0.51
CA ASP A 162 3.54 -22.27 0.93
C ASP A 162 2.98 -22.92 -0.33
N ASP A 163 3.24 -24.19 -0.52
CA ASP A 163 2.81 -24.98 -1.67
C ASP A 163 1.37 -25.48 -1.55
N SER A 164 0.65 -25.09 -0.50
CA SER A 164 -0.73 -25.51 -0.30
C SER A 164 -1.68 -24.88 -1.34
N PRO A 165 -2.76 -25.55 -1.74
CA PRO A 165 -3.75 -25.00 -2.69
C PRO A 165 -4.38 -23.69 -2.26
N ASN A 166 -4.40 -23.44 -0.95
CA ASN A 166 -4.91 -22.21 -0.33
C ASN A 166 -3.80 -21.23 0.10
N SER A 167 -2.58 -21.42 -0.42
CA SER A 167 -1.45 -20.54 -0.13
C SER A 167 -1.70 -19.10 -0.55
N GLY A 168 -0.98 -18.17 0.07
CA GLY A 168 -1.07 -16.75 -0.23
C GLY A 168 -2.02 -15.99 0.69
N VAL A 169 -2.18 -14.70 0.40
CA VAL A 169 -2.95 -13.75 1.21
C VAL A 169 -4.25 -13.36 0.52
N LEU A 170 -5.33 -13.20 1.30
CA LEU A 170 -6.57 -12.63 0.80
C LEU A 170 -6.38 -11.13 0.54
N LEU A 171 -6.70 -10.71 -0.68
CA LEU A 171 -6.70 -9.32 -1.08
C LEU A 171 -8.05 -8.66 -0.72
N GLU A 172 -7.98 -7.45 -0.22
CA GLU A 172 -9.11 -6.56 -0.02
C GLU A 172 -9.00 -5.35 -0.95
N ASP A 173 -10.11 -4.65 -1.12
CA ASP A 173 -10.13 -3.43 -1.93
C ASP A 173 -9.10 -2.40 -1.41
N GLN A 174 -8.35 -1.78 -2.33
CA GLN A 174 -7.28 -0.81 -2.10
C GLN A 174 -5.97 -1.39 -1.52
N ASP A 175 -5.79 -2.69 -1.50
CA ASP A 175 -4.49 -3.27 -1.12
C ASP A 175 -3.37 -2.84 -2.08
N LEU A 176 -2.19 -2.61 -1.51
CA LEU A 176 -0.98 -2.37 -2.28
C LEU A 176 -0.11 -3.62 -2.30
N ILE A 177 0.27 -4.01 -3.50
CA ILE A 177 1.12 -5.16 -3.80
C ILE A 177 2.44 -4.64 -4.35
N LEU A 178 3.56 -5.16 -3.84
CA LEU A 178 4.90 -4.86 -4.34
C LEU A 178 5.53 -6.14 -4.86
N LEU A 179 5.92 -6.16 -6.13
CA LEU A 179 6.63 -7.25 -6.79
C LEU A 179 7.66 -6.66 -7.78
N GLY A 180 8.91 -7.11 -7.69
CA GLY A 180 10.00 -6.44 -8.40
C GLY A 180 10.09 -4.97 -7.99
N GLN A 181 9.99 -4.07 -8.97
CA GLN A 181 9.91 -2.61 -8.78
C GLN A 181 8.47 -2.09 -8.86
N GLN A 182 7.49 -2.96 -9.14
CA GLN A 182 6.11 -2.56 -9.38
C GLN A 182 5.32 -2.44 -8.08
N VAL A 183 4.66 -1.30 -7.92
CA VAL A 183 3.65 -1.08 -6.88
C VAL A 183 2.29 -1.07 -7.55
N LEU A 184 1.48 -2.08 -7.26
CA LEU A 184 0.15 -2.25 -7.83
C LEU A 184 -0.91 -2.06 -6.75
N ARG A 185 -1.90 -1.22 -7.03
CA ARG A 185 -3.09 -1.11 -6.19
C ARG A 185 -4.15 -2.06 -6.72
N PHE A 186 -4.60 -2.95 -5.85
CA PHE A 186 -5.70 -3.86 -6.14
C PHE A 186 -7.04 -3.18 -5.84
N GLU A 187 -7.98 -3.25 -6.78
CA GLU A 187 -9.30 -2.63 -6.66
C GLU A 187 -10.37 -3.60 -7.16
N ILE A 188 -11.38 -3.85 -6.33
CA ILE A 188 -12.50 -4.74 -6.70
C ILE A 188 -13.45 -3.97 -7.62
N VAL A 189 -13.76 -4.53 -8.79
CA VAL A 189 -14.77 -3.98 -9.70
C VAL A 189 -16.15 -4.26 -9.12
N LYS A 190 -16.92 -3.20 -8.88
CA LYS A 190 -18.28 -3.28 -8.33
C LYS A 190 -19.27 -3.61 -9.45
N ASP A 191 -20.38 -4.25 -9.12
CA ASP A 191 -21.42 -4.64 -10.08
C ASP A 191 -21.96 -3.43 -10.88
N ALA A 192 -22.00 -2.25 -10.28
CA ALA A 192 -22.36 -1.01 -10.96
C ALA A 192 -21.42 -0.63 -12.12
N GLU A 193 -20.20 -1.18 -12.15
CA GLU A 193 -19.22 -0.99 -13.23
C GLU A 193 -19.31 -2.09 -14.30
N ALA A 194 -20.19 -3.09 -14.11
CA ALA A 194 -20.29 -4.26 -15.01
C ALA A 194 -20.93 -3.96 -16.37
N GLY A 195 -21.55 -2.79 -16.54
CA GLY A 195 -22.13 -2.31 -17.78
C GLY A 195 -23.66 -2.18 -17.72
N PHE A 196 -24.21 -1.44 -18.68
CA PHE A 196 -25.64 -1.10 -18.75
C PHE A 196 -26.44 -1.96 -19.73
N GLY A 197 -25.86 -3.05 -20.24
CA GLY A 197 -26.47 -3.87 -21.29
C GLY A 197 -26.21 -3.33 -22.70
N ALA A 198 -26.90 -3.91 -23.71
CA ALA A 198 -26.73 -3.52 -25.09
C ALA A 198 -27.33 -2.13 -25.34
N ALA A 199 -26.53 -1.24 -25.93
CA ALA A 199 -27.00 0.09 -26.32
C ALA A 199 -27.87 0.00 -27.59
N SER A 200 -28.92 0.81 -27.64
CA SER A 200 -29.72 0.95 -28.85
C SER A 200 -29.98 2.43 -29.16
N GLU A 201 -29.98 2.79 -30.43
CA GLU A 201 -30.29 4.12 -30.91
C GLU A 201 -31.42 3.99 -31.94
N GLN A 202 -32.51 4.69 -31.74
CA GLN A 202 -33.74 4.62 -32.59
C GLN A 202 -34.23 3.18 -32.84
N GLY A 203 -34.13 2.30 -31.84
CA GLY A 203 -34.52 0.89 -31.92
C GLY A 203 -33.50 -0.03 -32.60
N THR A 204 -32.35 0.50 -33.04
CA THR A 204 -31.27 -0.29 -33.65
C THR A 204 -30.19 -0.54 -32.64
N LEU A 205 -29.76 -1.81 -32.50
CA LEU A 205 -28.63 -2.16 -31.62
C LEU A 205 -27.33 -1.54 -32.16
N VAL A 206 -26.59 -0.92 -31.28
CA VAL A 206 -25.28 -0.32 -31.61
C VAL A 206 -24.20 -1.41 -31.60
N PHE A 207 -23.33 -1.41 -32.61
CA PHE A 207 -22.17 -2.29 -32.63
C PHE A 207 -21.19 -1.91 -31.54
N GLY A 208 -20.66 -2.93 -30.85
CA GLY A 208 -19.69 -2.73 -29.81
C GLY A 208 -18.89 -4.01 -29.48
N THR A 209 -17.79 -3.86 -28.76
CA THR A 209 -17.03 -5.00 -28.26
C THR A 209 -17.84 -5.75 -27.22
N PRO A 210 -17.97 -7.08 -27.32
CA PRO A 210 -18.66 -7.88 -26.30
C PRO A 210 -18.05 -7.64 -24.91
N VAL A 211 -18.94 -7.47 -23.92
CA VAL A 211 -18.53 -7.27 -22.52
C VAL A 211 -17.91 -8.56 -22.01
N THR A 212 -16.68 -8.47 -21.51
CA THR A 212 -16.01 -9.56 -20.81
C THR A 212 -16.04 -9.33 -19.30
N PRO A 213 -16.11 -10.39 -18.49
CA PRO A 213 -16.06 -10.26 -17.04
C PRO A 213 -14.84 -9.46 -16.59
N ARG A 214 -15.03 -8.58 -15.59
CA ARG A 214 -13.98 -7.82 -14.93
C ARG A 214 -14.19 -7.99 -13.45
N TYR A 215 -13.35 -8.78 -12.81
CA TYR A 215 -13.49 -9.09 -11.39
C TYR A 215 -12.83 -8.04 -10.50
N ALA A 216 -11.64 -7.61 -10.91
CA ALA A 216 -10.83 -6.62 -10.23
C ALA A 216 -9.92 -5.90 -11.24
N ARG A 217 -9.23 -4.88 -10.78
CA ARG A 217 -8.17 -4.21 -11.54
C ARG A 217 -6.92 -4.04 -10.67
N LEU A 218 -5.78 -4.02 -11.32
CA LEU A 218 -4.48 -3.73 -10.77
C LEU A 218 -4.01 -2.41 -11.39
N SER A 219 -3.97 -1.35 -10.59
CA SER A 219 -3.56 -0.02 -11.06
C SER A 219 -2.11 0.21 -10.65
N GLN A 220 -1.22 0.36 -11.61
CA GLN A 220 0.19 0.62 -11.37
C GLN A 220 0.36 2.04 -10.80
N ARG A 221 1.06 2.15 -9.66
CA ARG A 221 1.32 3.43 -9.00
C ARG A 221 2.72 3.92 -9.34
N THR A 222 2.79 5.13 -9.90
CA THR A 222 4.07 5.79 -10.21
C THR A 222 4.72 6.37 -8.95
N THR A 223 6.01 6.75 -9.06
CA THR A 223 6.73 7.49 -8.00
C THR A 223 6.11 8.85 -7.69
N GLU A 224 5.30 9.41 -8.59
CA GLU A 224 4.54 10.64 -8.41
C GLU A 224 3.23 10.41 -7.63
N GLY A 225 2.92 9.15 -7.30
CA GLY A 225 1.73 8.76 -6.53
C GLY A 225 0.45 8.70 -7.37
N VAL A 226 0.53 8.82 -8.69
CA VAL A 226 -0.60 8.66 -9.62
C VAL A 226 -0.64 7.26 -10.21
N SER A 227 -1.82 6.85 -10.71
CA SER A 227 -1.95 5.60 -11.46
C SER A 227 -1.59 5.84 -12.93
N CYS A 228 -0.83 4.91 -13.52
CA CYS A 228 -0.54 4.91 -14.96
C CYS A 228 -1.27 3.77 -15.66
N ASP A 229 -0.70 2.57 -15.67
CA ASP A 229 -1.31 1.44 -16.35
C ASP A 229 -2.32 0.72 -15.47
N VAL A 230 -3.41 0.23 -16.10
CA VAL A 230 -4.48 -0.49 -15.41
C VAL A 230 -4.71 -1.83 -16.10
N PHE A 231 -4.53 -2.91 -15.34
CA PHE A 231 -4.70 -4.28 -15.79
C PHE A 231 -5.94 -4.88 -15.14
N HIS A 232 -6.82 -5.49 -15.94
CA HIS A 232 -8.04 -6.11 -15.40
C HIS A 232 -7.84 -7.59 -15.13
N VAL A 233 -8.23 -8.02 -13.94
CA VAL A 233 -8.39 -9.44 -13.59
C VAL A 233 -9.68 -9.93 -14.24
N ARG A 234 -9.57 -10.78 -15.25
CA ARG A 234 -10.69 -11.27 -16.08
C ARG A 234 -10.83 -12.79 -16.07
N LYS A 235 -9.87 -13.48 -15.50
CA LYS A 235 -9.78 -14.94 -15.46
C LYS A 235 -9.78 -15.44 -14.01
N PRO A 236 -10.11 -16.70 -13.76
CA PRO A 236 -9.97 -17.31 -12.43
C PRO A 236 -8.55 -17.24 -11.87
N GLU A 237 -7.54 -17.25 -12.74
CA GLU A 237 -6.15 -17.01 -12.40
C GLU A 237 -5.56 -15.99 -13.36
N THR A 238 -4.95 -14.94 -12.80
CA THR A 238 -4.22 -13.91 -13.55
C THR A 238 -2.77 -13.94 -13.08
N VAL A 239 -1.86 -14.30 -13.98
CA VAL A 239 -0.42 -14.43 -13.69
C VAL A 239 0.28 -13.12 -14.03
N LEU A 240 1.14 -12.66 -13.10
CA LEU A 240 2.02 -11.50 -13.27
C LEU A 240 3.46 -11.97 -13.40
N GLY A 241 4.22 -11.38 -14.32
CA GLY A 241 5.62 -11.75 -14.52
C GLY A 241 6.38 -10.80 -15.43
N ARG A 242 7.69 -11.10 -15.63
CA ARG A 242 8.54 -10.30 -16.53
C ARG A 242 8.38 -10.71 -17.99
N GLU A 243 8.27 -12.00 -18.28
CA GLU A 243 8.31 -12.52 -19.64
C GLU A 243 7.04 -13.27 -20.02
N SER A 244 6.36 -13.86 -19.06
CA SER A 244 5.18 -14.69 -19.31
C SER A 244 4.12 -14.51 -18.23
N GLY A 245 2.87 -14.39 -18.68
CA GLY A 245 1.70 -14.18 -17.83
C GLY A 245 0.63 -13.38 -18.55
N ASP A 246 -0.40 -13.03 -17.83
CA ASP A 246 -1.49 -12.17 -18.31
C ASP A 246 -1.16 -10.68 -18.20
N VAL A 247 -0.29 -10.36 -17.24
CA VAL A 247 0.26 -9.02 -17.01
C VAL A 247 1.78 -9.12 -17.01
N VAL A 248 2.44 -8.43 -17.96
CA VAL A 248 3.87 -8.56 -18.19
C VAL A 248 4.56 -7.21 -17.99
N PHE A 249 5.69 -7.23 -17.25
CA PHE A 249 6.56 -6.09 -17.00
C PHE A 249 7.97 -6.40 -17.52
N PRO A 250 8.21 -6.28 -18.85
CA PRO A 250 9.43 -6.79 -19.48
C PRO A 250 10.71 -6.06 -19.04
N ASP A 251 10.56 -4.80 -18.64
CA ASP A 251 11.69 -3.93 -18.28
C ASP A 251 12.05 -4.00 -16.78
N ASP A 252 11.36 -4.86 -15.99
CA ASP A 252 11.65 -5.00 -14.57
C ASP A 252 12.64 -6.14 -14.28
N PRO A 253 13.94 -5.82 -14.04
CA PRO A 253 14.97 -6.83 -13.82
C PRO A 253 14.82 -7.60 -12.51
N PHE A 254 14.01 -7.09 -11.56
CA PHE A 254 13.76 -7.73 -10.27
C PHE A 254 12.52 -8.63 -10.27
N MET A 255 11.81 -8.68 -11.39
CA MET A 255 10.66 -9.54 -11.55
C MET A 255 11.06 -10.89 -12.15
N SER A 256 10.57 -11.99 -11.56
CA SER A 256 10.74 -13.33 -12.12
C SER A 256 9.90 -13.51 -13.39
N ARG A 257 10.26 -14.43 -14.29
CA ARG A 257 9.53 -14.71 -15.54
C ARG A 257 8.04 -14.92 -15.31
N ARG A 258 7.71 -15.75 -14.32
CA ARG A 258 6.40 -15.86 -13.67
C ARG A 258 6.64 -15.54 -12.21
N HIS A 259 5.98 -14.52 -11.68
CA HIS A 259 6.32 -13.99 -10.36
C HIS A 259 5.23 -14.28 -9.34
N ALA A 260 4.01 -13.89 -9.64
CA ALA A 260 2.87 -14.02 -8.74
C ALA A 260 1.58 -14.31 -9.53
N ALA A 261 0.55 -14.75 -8.83
CA ALA A 261 -0.78 -14.94 -9.41
C ALA A 261 -1.86 -14.37 -8.50
N VAL A 262 -2.84 -13.72 -9.11
CA VAL A 262 -4.11 -13.36 -8.45
C VAL A 262 -5.14 -14.41 -8.84
N ARG A 263 -5.66 -15.15 -7.85
CA ARG A 263 -6.70 -16.15 -8.02
C ARG A 263 -8.04 -15.62 -7.55
N VAL A 264 -9.07 -15.86 -8.35
CA VAL A 264 -10.45 -15.50 -8.05
C VAL A 264 -11.20 -16.77 -7.67
N ALA A 265 -11.82 -16.78 -6.51
CA ALA A 265 -12.69 -17.86 -6.07
C ALA A 265 -14.12 -17.32 -5.92
N GLU A 266 -15.05 -18.03 -6.53
CA GLU A 266 -16.49 -17.77 -6.45
C GLU A 266 -17.19 -19.04 -5.94
N GLY A 267 -18.07 -18.88 -4.97
CA GLY A 267 -18.93 -19.94 -4.48
C GLY A 267 -20.41 -19.60 -4.68
N PRO A 268 -21.29 -20.60 -4.80
CA PRO A 268 -22.74 -20.35 -4.87
C PRO A 268 -23.21 -19.57 -3.63
N GLY A 269 -23.71 -18.32 -3.86
CA GLY A 269 -24.21 -17.47 -2.77
C GLY A 269 -23.14 -16.85 -1.86
N ALA A 270 -21.86 -17.07 -2.13
CA ALA A 270 -20.74 -16.46 -1.39
C ALA A 270 -20.15 -15.27 -2.15
N PRO A 271 -19.68 -14.24 -1.44
CA PRO A 271 -18.98 -13.13 -2.09
C PRO A 271 -17.69 -13.64 -2.76
N ARG A 272 -17.36 -13.04 -3.90
CA ARG A 272 -16.13 -13.32 -4.63
C ARG A 272 -14.92 -12.96 -3.76
N THR A 273 -13.94 -13.86 -3.70
CA THR A 273 -12.70 -13.66 -2.97
C THR A 273 -11.50 -13.66 -3.91
N PHE A 274 -10.48 -12.91 -3.54
CA PHE A 274 -9.25 -12.76 -4.31
C PHE A 274 -8.07 -13.16 -3.44
N ARG A 275 -7.20 -13.99 -4.00
CA ARG A 275 -6.00 -14.45 -3.30
C ARG A 275 -4.76 -14.19 -4.13
N LEU A 276 -3.77 -13.55 -3.52
CA LEU A 276 -2.45 -13.34 -4.11
C LEU A 276 -1.50 -14.44 -3.63
N THR A 277 -0.83 -15.08 -4.58
CA THR A 277 0.14 -16.15 -4.31
C THR A 277 1.46 -15.82 -5.02
N ASP A 278 2.58 -16.03 -4.33
CA ASP A 278 3.91 -16.00 -4.92
C ASP A 278 4.17 -17.33 -5.66
N LEU A 279 4.64 -17.28 -6.90
CA LEU A 279 4.91 -18.44 -7.74
C LEU A 279 6.37 -18.93 -7.64
N GLY A 280 7.01 -18.79 -6.48
CA GLY A 280 8.41 -19.13 -6.28
C GLY A 280 9.36 -18.07 -6.81
N SER A 281 8.97 -16.81 -6.71
CA SER A 281 9.79 -15.71 -7.20
C SER A 281 11.11 -15.59 -6.42
N SER A 282 12.16 -15.07 -7.09
CA SER A 282 13.47 -14.88 -6.47
C SER A 282 13.44 -13.77 -5.40
N ASN A 283 12.81 -12.63 -5.71
CA ASN A 283 12.80 -11.46 -4.84
C ASN A 283 11.58 -11.38 -3.92
N GLY A 284 10.59 -12.25 -4.12
CA GLY A 284 9.37 -12.31 -3.32
C GLY A 284 8.30 -11.31 -3.73
N THR A 285 7.09 -11.64 -3.32
CA THR A 285 5.90 -10.79 -3.44
C THR A 285 5.54 -10.26 -2.07
N PHE A 286 5.22 -8.98 -1.97
CA PHE A 286 4.94 -8.29 -0.72
C PHE A 286 3.57 -7.64 -0.77
N VAL A 287 2.90 -7.57 0.39
CA VAL A 287 1.62 -6.87 0.54
C VAL A 287 1.73 -5.88 1.69
N ARG A 288 1.22 -4.67 1.47
CA ARG A 288 1.13 -3.64 2.52
C ARG A 288 0.22 -4.12 3.64
N ILE A 289 0.69 -4.02 4.88
CA ILE A 289 -0.14 -4.35 6.04
C ILE A 289 -1.25 -3.32 6.24
N ARG A 290 -2.42 -3.76 6.71
CA ARG A 290 -3.58 -2.90 7.00
C ARG A 290 -3.66 -2.48 8.47
N GLY A 291 -2.93 -3.16 9.34
CA GLY A 291 -2.93 -2.93 10.77
C GLY A 291 -1.75 -3.61 11.43
N GLU A 292 -1.93 -4.10 12.63
CA GLU A 292 -0.92 -4.88 13.32
C GLU A 292 -0.97 -6.33 12.85
N VAL A 293 0.16 -6.88 12.41
CA VAL A 293 0.27 -8.26 11.93
C VAL A 293 1.34 -9.04 12.68
N PRO A 294 1.13 -10.35 12.94
CA PRO A 294 2.12 -11.18 13.59
C PRO A 294 3.27 -11.54 12.64
N LEU A 295 4.48 -11.54 13.18
CA LEU A 295 5.70 -12.00 12.49
C LEU A 295 6.26 -13.25 13.18
N ALA A 296 6.75 -14.20 12.38
CA ALA A 296 7.43 -15.38 12.82
C ALA A 296 8.93 -15.31 12.48
N HIS A 297 9.70 -16.28 13.00
CA HIS A 297 11.09 -16.45 12.59
C HIS A 297 11.20 -16.67 11.08
N GLY A 298 12.12 -15.97 10.45
CA GLY A 298 12.35 -16.01 9.00
C GLY A 298 11.43 -15.12 8.16
N ASP A 299 10.41 -14.49 8.75
CA ASP A 299 9.57 -13.55 8.02
C ASP A 299 10.38 -12.31 7.61
N GLU A 300 10.14 -11.87 6.40
CA GLU A 300 10.77 -10.68 5.81
C GLU A 300 9.74 -9.58 5.56
N PHE A 301 10.15 -8.35 5.80
CA PHE A 301 9.30 -7.19 5.56
C PHE A 301 10.13 -6.00 5.04
N ARG A 302 9.48 -5.12 4.29
CA ARG A 302 10.09 -3.89 3.76
C ARG A 302 9.55 -2.67 4.47
N VAL A 303 10.47 -1.77 4.83
CA VAL A 303 10.23 -0.44 5.41
C VAL A 303 11.13 0.54 4.67
N GLY A 304 10.56 1.48 3.94
CA GLY A 304 11.33 2.29 3.00
C GLY A 304 12.03 1.42 1.96
N GLN A 305 13.32 1.60 1.79
CA GLN A 305 14.16 0.78 0.90
C GLN A 305 14.74 -0.47 1.60
N GLN A 306 14.61 -0.57 2.92
CA GLN A 306 15.23 -1.64 3.69
C GLN A 306 14.38 -2.91 3.62
N LEU A 307 15.06 -4.03 3.40
CA LEU A 307 14.51 -5.37 3.58
C LEU A 307 15.06 -5.91 4.90
N LEU A 308 14.17 -6.25 5.82
CA LEU A 308 14.49 -6.73 7.15
C LEU A 308 13.93 -8.13 7.34
N ARG A 309 14.73 -9.03 7.93
CA ARG A 309 14.32 -10.37 8.30
C ARG A 309 14.27 -10.50 9.83
N VAL A 310 13.25 -11.19 10.31
CA VAL A 310 13.08 -11.53 11.72
C VAL A 310 13.85 -12.78 12.05
N ASP A 311 14.79 -12.69 12.97
CA ASP A 311 15.54 -13.83 13.49
C ASP A 311 15.21 -14.00 15.00
N LEU A 312 14.30 -14.94 15.29
CA LEU A 312 13.89 -15.25 16.66
C LEU A 312 14.72 -16.41 17.18
N SER A 313 15.42 -16.19 18.29
CA SER A 313 16.09 -17.26 19.01
C SER A 313 15.01 -18.19 19.59
N THR A 314 14.90 -19.39 19.09
CA THR A 314 14.14 -20.43 19.80
C THR A 314 14.89 -20.75 21.08
N ASN A 315 14.31 -20.43 22.24
CA ASN A 315 14.72 -21.05 23.49
C ASN A 315 14.39 -22.56 23.37
N SER A 316 15.26 -23.35 22.75
CA SER A 316 15.31 -24.77 23.06
C SER A 316 15.76 -24.85 24.51
N GLY A 317 14.74 -24.86 25.39
CA GLY A 317 14.96 -25.00 26.83
C GLY A 317 15.85 -26.20 27.10
N ALA A 318 16.93 -25.93 27.75
CA ALA A 318 17.76 -26.95 28.34
C ALA A 318 16.88 -27.90 29.16
N SER A 319 16.67 -29.09 28.66
CA SER A 319 16.38 -30.24 29.51
C SER A 319 17.68 -30.63 30.14
N VAL A 320 17.81 -30.44 31.44
CA VAL A 320 18.74 -31.15 32.33
C VAL A 320 17.89 -31.88 33.32
#